data_4b11574ab556ffd2676419a53c7c0961
#
_entry.id   4b11574ab556ffd2676419a53c7c0961
#
_cell.length_a   1.000
_cell.length_b   1.000
_cell.length_c   1.000
_cell.angle_alpha   90.00
_cell.angle_beta   90.00
_cell.angle_gamma   90.00
#
_symmetry.space_group_name_H-M   'P 1'
#
loop_
_entity.id
_entity.type
_entity.pdbx_description
1 polymer ?
#
loop_
_entity_poly.entity_id
_entity_poly.type
_entity_poly.pdbx_seq_one_letter_code
_entity_poly.pdbx_strand_id
1 'polypeptide(L)'
;MKGLFILGLTGPSGAGKSEVARLLAEKGIPLVDADALVREVQKPGSPCLKALADAFSSAILRPDGSLDRGKLAELAFGSPEQTQRLNRIVHPAVIALSEERLRQAADAGARAAVLDAPLLFESGMDRLCGRTAAV
;
A
#
# COMPACT_ATOMS: atom_id res chain seq x y z
N MET A 1 -2.55 18.27 0.24
CA MET A 1 -3.86 17.77 0.73
C MET A 1 -4.38 18.68 1.85
N LYS A 2 -4.47 19.93 1.51
CA LYS A 2 -4.95 20.95 2.44
C LYS A 2 -6.41 20.69 2.80
N GLY A 3 -6.72 20.72 4.09
CA GLY A 3 -8.09 20.54 4.57
C GLY A 3 -8.54 19.08 4.72
N LEU A 4 -7.69 18.12 4.38
CA LEU A 4 -8.00 16.70 4.57
C LEU A 4 -7.31 16.18 5.82
N PHE A 5 -8.09 15.70 6.78
CA PHE A 5 -7.56 14.98 7.92
C PHE A 5 -7.39 13.50 7.57
N ILE A 6 -6.20 12.95 7.79
CA ILE A 6 -5.90 11.57 7.44
C ILE A 6 -5.63 10.78 8.72
N LEU A 7 -6.47 9.77 8.98
CA LEU A 7 -6.28 8.85 10.07
C LEU A 7 -5.63 7.57 9.53
N GLY A 8 -4.45 7.26 10.05
CA GLY A 8 -3.77 6.01 9.72
C GLY A 8 -4.21 4.90 10.66
N LEU A 9 -4.62 3.77 10.09
CA LEU A 9 -4.87 2.55 10.85
C LEU A 9 -3.72 1.58 10.62
N THR A 10 -3.14 1.08 11.69
CA THR A 10 -2.11 0.05 11.65
C THR A 10 -2.53 -1.13 12.51
N GLY A 11 -1.85 -2.26 12.37
CA GLY A 11 -2.16 -3.46 13.11
C GLY A 11 -2.36 -4.64 12.16
N PRO A 12 -2.26 -5.87 12.68
CA PRO A 12 -2.41 -7.06 11.84
C PRO A 12 -3.84 -7.18 11.31
N SER A 13 -3.96 -7.79 10.12
CA SER A 13 -5.26 -8.11 9.54
C SER A 13 -6.07 -8.98 10.51
N GLY A 14 -7.36 -8.68 10.64
CA GLY A 14 -8.25 -9.44 11.52
C GLY A 14 -8.30 -8.96 12.96
N ALA A 15 -7.55 -7.92 13.33
CA ALA A 15 -7.55 -7.39 14.71
C ALA A 15 -8.67 -6.34 14.93
N GLY A 16 -9.79 -6.46 14.23
CA GLY A 16 -10.90 -5.51 14.31
C GLY A 16 -10.76 -4.31 13.39
N LYS A 17 -9.65 -4.20 12.68
CA LYS A 17 -9.35 -3.08 11.79
C LYS A 17 -10.36 -2.97 10.64
N SER A 18 -10.74 -4.10 10.06
CA SER A 18 -11.72 -4.14 8.95
C SER A 18 -13.09 -3.62 9.39
N GLU A 19 -13.48 -3.89 10.62
CA GLU A 19 -14.77 -3.46 11.15
C GLU A 19 -14.79 -1.95 11.37
N VAL A 20 -13.72 -1.40 11.92
CA VAL A 20 -13.56 0.05 12.09
C VAL A 20 -13.61 0.73 10.72
N ALA A 21 -12.91 0.21 9.73
CA ALA A 21 -12.89 0.74 8.38
C ALA A 21 -14.29 0.74 7.76
N ARG A 22 -15.06 -0.34 7.96
CA ARG A 22 -16.42 -0.44 7.46
C ARG A 22 -17.34 0.60 8.08
N LEU A 23 -17.26 0.80 9.40
CA LEU A 23 -18.05 1.81 10.08
C LEU A 23 -17.77 3.21 9.59
N LEU A 24 -16.50 3.52 9.33
CA LEU A 24 -16.11 4.82 8.79
C LEU A 24 -16.61 5.01 7.36
N ALA A 25 -16.57 3.96 6.54
CA ALA A 25 -17.09 3.99 5.20
C ALA A 25 -18.61 4.26 5.18
N GLU A 26 -19.36 3.67 6.10
CA GLU A 26 -20.79 3.92 6.25
C GLU A 26 -21.10 5.39 6.57
N LYS A 27 -20.15 6.10 7.18
CA LYS A 27 -20.28 7.53 7.49
C LYS A 27 -19.78 8.42 6.36
N GLY A 28 -19.46 7.86 5.20
CA GLY A 28 -18.98 8.62 4.06
C GLY A 28 -17.51 9.03 4.13
N ILE A 29 -16.73 8.39 4.98
CA ILE A 29 -15.29 8.65 5.10
C ILE A 29 -14.55 7.69 4.17
N PRO A 30 -13.83 8.20 3.13
CA PRO A 30 -13.12 7.33 2.20
C PRO A 30 -12.03 6.51 2.87
N LEU A 31 -11.87 5.28 2.42
CA LEU A 31 -10.84 4.38 2.88
C LEU A 31 -9.83 4.12 1.77
N VAL A 32 -8.56 4.29 2.08
CA VAL A 32 -7.45 3.89 1.21
C VAL A 32 -6.80 2.65 1.84
N ASP A 33 -6.93 1.51 1.17
CA ASP A 33 -6.38 0.24 1.63
C ASP A 33 -5.02 0.02 0.96
N ALA A 34 -3.94 0.15 1.74
CA ALA A 34 -2.59 0.03 1.21
C ALA A 34 -2.29 -1.37 0.66
N ASP A 35 -2.87 -2.42 1.22
CA ASP A 35 -2.68 -3.78 0.70
C ASP A 35 -3.26 -3.93 -0.71
N ALA A 36 -4.41 -3.31 -0.97
CA ALA A 36 -4.99 -3.27 -2.30
C ALA A 36 -4.11 -2.47 -3.27
N LEU A 37 -3.50 -1.38 -2.79
CA LEU A 37 -2.61 -0.56 -3.62
C LEU A 37 -1.31 -1.28 -3.96
N VAL A 38 -0.81 -2.15 -3.08
CA VAL A 38 0.36 -2.98 -3.39
C VAL A 38 0.08 -3.83 -4.63
N ARG A 39 -1.09 -4.45 -4.69
CA ARG A 39 -1.49 -5.25 -5.85
C ARG A 39 -1.63 -4.40 -7.10
N GLU A 40 -2.15 -3.20 -6.95
CA GLU A 40 -2.36 -2.28 -8.07
C GLU A 40 -1.04 -1.80 -8.67
N VAL A 41 -0.03 -1.47 -7.84
CA VAL A 41 1.27 -1.04 -8.36
C VAL A 41 2.06 -2.20 -8.99
N GLN A 42 1.69 -3.44 -8.70
CA GLN A 42 2.33 -4.64 -9.24
C GLN A 42 1.56 -5.27 -10.39
N LYS A 43 0.58 -4.58 -10.96
CA LYS A 43 -0.21 -5.11 -12.08
C LYS A 43 0.66 -5.29 -13.33
N PRO A 44 0.26 -6.17 -14.28
CA PRO A 44 1.00 -6.38 -15.51
C PRO A 44 1.27 -5.07 -16.25
N GLY A 45 2.52 -4.90 -16.70
CA GLY A 45 2.94 -3.71 -17.43
C GLY A 45 3.26 -2.49 -16.57
N SER A 46 3.10 -2.57 -15.25
CA SER A 46 3.40 -1.42 -14.38
C SER A 46 4.89 -1.18 -14.25
N PRO A 47 5.32 0.09 -14.03
CA PRO A 47 6.73 0.39 -13.79
C PRO A 47 7.31 -0.33 -12.57
N CYS A 48 6.52 -0.49 -11.51
CA CYS A 48 6.94 -1.20 -10.31
C CYS A 48 7.23 -2.67 -10.60
N LEU A 49 6.36 -3.34 -11.33
CA LEU A 49 6.56 -4.75 -11.68
C LEU A 49 7.79 -4.94 -12.56
N LYS A 50 8.00 -4.02 -13.52
CA LYS A 50 9.20 -4.04 -14.35
C LYS A 50 10.46 -3.88 -13.51
N ALA A 51 10.45 -2.95 -12.57
CA ALA A 51 11.59 -2.73 -11.67
C ALA A 51 11.87 -3.97 -10.81
N LEU A 52 10.84 -4.67 -10.35
CA LEU A 52 10.98 -5.90 -9.59
C LEU A 52 11.61 -7.02 -10.44
N ALA A 53 11.16 -7.16 -11.68
CA ALA A 53 11.73 -8.16 -12.59
C ALA A 53 13.20 -7.86 -12.88
N ASP A 54 13.55 -6.59 -13.07
CA ASP A 54 14.93 -6.18 -13.33
C ASP A 54 15.82 -6.41 -12.09
N ALA A 55 15.27 -6.17 -10.90
CA ALA A 55 16.05 -6.29 -9.66
C ALA A 55 16.23 -7.74 -9.19
N PHE A 56 15.23 -8.59 -9.39
CA PHE A 56 15.25 -9.97 -8.91
C PHE A 56 15.46 -10.97 -10.03
N SER A 57 14.45 -11.16 -10.89
CA SER A 57 14.53 -12.08 -12.02
C SER A 57 13.29 -11.93 -12.88
N SER A 58 13.44 -12.12 -14.19
CA SER A 58 12.29 -12.22 -15.09
C SER A 58 11.43 -13.45 -14.79
N ALA A 59 11.95 -14.42 -14.03
CA ALA A 59 11.21 -15.61 -13.62
C ALA A 59 10.02 -15.29 -12.70
N ILE A 60 9.96 -14.10 -12.12
CA ILE A 60 8.79 -13.66 -11.33
C ILE A 60 7.58 -13.30 -12.20
N LEU A 61 7.77 -13.21 -13.50
CA LEU A 61 6.70 -12.92 -14.45
C LEU A 61 6.17 -14.20 -15.05
N ARG A 62 4.84 -14.35 -15.06
CA ARG A 62 4.18 -15.45 -15.77
C ARG A 62 4.17 -15.17 -17.27
N PRO A 63 3.86 -16.17 -18.11
CA PRO A 63 3.80 -15.95 -19.57
C PRO A 63 2.84 -14.84 -20.00
N ASP A 64 1.79 -14.58 -19.22
CA ASP A 64 0.82 -13.51 -19.50
C ASP A 64 1.27 -12.12 -19.00
N GLY A 65 2.46 -12.03 -18.41
CA GLY A 65 3.00 -10.79 -17.88
C GLY A 65 2.62 -10.49 -16.44
N SER A 66 1.78 -11.31 -15.82
CA SER A 66 1.38 -11.09 -14.44
C SER A 66 2.47 -11.57 -13.47
N LEU A 67 2.40 -11.06 -12.23
CA LEU A 67 3.36 -11.41 -11.18
C LEU A 67 3.06 -12.79 -10.60
N ASP A 68 4.09 -13.63 -10.54
CA ASP A 68 4.09 -14.85 -9.74
C ASP A 68 4.53 -14.47 -8.31
N ARG A 69 3.56 -14.30 -7.42
CA ARG A 69 3.82 -13.83 -6.06
C ARG A 69 4.64 -14.82 -5.25
N GLY A 70 4.41 -16.11 -5.45
CA GLY A 70 5.19 -17.15 -4.77
C GLY A 70 6.66 -17.10 -5.16
N LYS A 71 6.94 -16.91 -6.44
CA LYS A 71 8.31 -16.81 -6.93
C LYS A 71 9.01 -15.58 -6.40
N LEU A 72 8.33 -14.43 -6.40
CA LEU A 72 8.89 -13.21 -5.84
C LEU A 72 9.17 -13.37 -4.34
N ALA A 73 8.25 -13.99 -3.60
CA ALA A 73 8.43 -14.21 -2.17
C ALA A 73 9.67 -15.08 -1.88
N GLU A 74 9.88 -16.14 -2.67
CA GLU A 74 11.08 -17.00 -2.52
C GLU A 74 12.36 -16.19 -2.68
N LEU A 75 12.41 -15.29 -3.65
CA LEU A 75 13.60 -14.49 -3.93
C LEU A 75 13.75 -13.33 -2.93
N ALA A 76 12.65 -12.66 -2.62
CA ALA A 76 12.68 -11.45 -1.79
C ALA A 76 12.89 -11.74 -0.30
N PHE A 77 12.41 -12.88 0.19
CA PHE A 77 12.53 -13.22 1.60
C PHE A 77 13.64 -14.22 1.89
N GLY A 78 14.54 -14.42 0.93
CA GLY A 78 15.72 -15.27 1.11
C GLY A 78 16.81 -14.68 2.00
N SER A 79 16.83 -13.36 2.16
CA SER A 79 17.78 -12.65 3.02
C SER A 79 17.25 -11.27 3.38
N PRO A 80 17.76 -10.65 4.47
CA PRO A 80 17.37 -9.27 4.82
C PRO A 80 17.69 -8.26 3.71
N GLU A 81 18.80 -8.43 3.00
CA GLU A 81 19.17 -7.53 1.91
C GLU A 81 18.15 -7.59 0.76
N GLN A 82 17.67 -8.78 0.43
CA GLN A 82 16.68 -8.94 -0.63
C GLN A 82 15.33 -8.35 -0.22
N THR A 83 14.94 -8.51 1.05
CA THR A 83 13.73 -7.90 1.58
C THR A 83 13.81 -6.38 1.51
N GLN A 84 14.95 -5.78 1.87
CA GLN A 84 15.15 -4.35 1.75
C GLN A 84 15.09 -3.87 0.30
N ARG A 85 15.62 -4.66 -0.63
CA ARG A 85 15.55 -4.34 -2.06
C ARG A 85 14.11 -4.32 -2.53
N LEU A 86 13.30 -5.31 -2.14
CA LEU A 86 11.87 -5.34 -2.44
C LEU A 86 11.19 -4.07 -1.93
N ASN A 87 11.41 -3.74 -0.67
CA ASN A 87 10.76 -2.61 -0.03
C ASN A 87 11.15 -1.28 -0.66
N ARG A 88 12.41 -1.11 -1.08
CA ARG A 88 12.87 0.10 -1.76
C ARG A 88 12.18 0.33 -3.10
N ILE A 89 11.70 -0.73 -3.74
CA ILE A 89 10.99 -0.64 -5.00
C ILE A 89 9.49 -0.44 -4.76
N VAL A 90 8.91 -1.21 -3.85
CA VAL A 90 7.46 -1.26 -3.65
C VAL A 90 6.96 -0.09 -2.80
N HIS A 91 7.62 0.22 -1.68
CA HIS A 91 7.13 1.25 -0.76
C HIS A 91 6.96 2.62 -1.40
N PRO A 92 7.94 3.15 -2.16
CA PRO A 92 7.73 4.45 -2.82
C PRO A 92 6.55 4.45 -3.80
N ALA A 93 6.34 3.36 -4.52
CA ALA A 93 5.23 3.24 -5.47
C ALA A 93 3.89 3.25 -4.75
N VAL A 94 3.78 2.53 -3.64
CA VAL A 94 2.55 2.48 -2.83
C VAL A 94 2.30 3.84 -2.16
N ILE A 95 3.33 4.48 -1.64
CA ILE A 95 3.21 5.81 -1.02
C ILE A 95 2.71 6.82 -2.04
N ALA A 96 3.29 6.85 -3.24
CA ALA A 96 2.87 7.76 -4.29
C ALA A 96 1.41 7.54 -4.70
N LEU A 97 1.01 6.29 -4.85
CA LEU A 97 -0.38 5.97 -5.19
C LEU A 97 -1.34 6.30 -4.06
N SER A 98 -0.91 6.08 -2.81
CA SER A 98 -1.70 6.46 -1.63
C SER A 98 -1.94 7.97 -1.58
N GLU A 99 -0.90 8.77 -1.83
CA GLU A 99 -1.02 10.23 -1.90
C GLU A 99 -2.00 10.64 -2.98
N GLU A 100 -1.94 10.00 -4.15
CA GLU A 100 -2.84 10.31 -5.25
C GLU A 100 -4.30 10.02 -4.87
N ARG A 101 -4.56 8.87 -4.25
CA ARG A 101 -5.91 8.49 -3.82
C ARG A 101 -6.44 9.42 -2.75
N LEU A 102 -5.61 9.84 -1.81
CA LEU A 102 -5.98 10.80 -0.78
C LEU A 102 -6.27 12.17 -1.39
N ARG A 103 -5.46 12.59 -2.37
CA ARG A 103 -5.69 13.84 -3.08
C ARG A 103 -7.01 13.82 -3.85
N GLN A 104 -7.33 12.70 -4.49
CA GLN A 104 -8.61 12.53 -5.17
C GLN A 104 -9.77 12.63 -4.19
N ALA A 105 -9.64 12.07 -2.99
CA ALA A 105 -10.66 12.19 -1.96
C ALA A 105 -10.86 13.65 -1.53
N ALA A 106 -9.78 14.39 -1.33
CA ALA A 106 -9.84 15.80 -0.98
C ALA A 106 -10.50 16.62 -2.09
N ASP A 107 -10.14 16.36 -3.35
CA ASP A 107 -10.73 17.04 -4.51
C ASP A 107 -12.22 16.75 -4.66
N ALA A 108 -12.66 15.58 -4.22
CA ALA A 108 -14.07 15.21 -4.21
C ALA A 108 -14.85 15.81 -3.02
N GLY A 109 -14.19 16.58 -2.16
CA GLY A 109 -14.83 17.27 -1.04
C GLY A 109 -14.72 16.58 0.31
N ALA A 110 -13.99 15.47 0.42
CA ALA A 110 -13.80 14.80 1.68
C ALA A 110 -13.00 15.66 2.66
N ARG A 111 -13.39 15.68 3.92
CA ARG A 111 -12.66 16.39 4.98
C ARG A 111 -11.80 15.45 5.80
N ALA A 112 -12.07 14.15 5.73
CA ALA A 112 -11.33 13.12 6.42
C ALA A 112 -11.24 11.90 5.54
N ALA A 113 -10.18 11.13 5.72
CA ALA A 113 -9.97 9.86 5.04
C ALA A 113 -9.21 8.92 5.97
N VAL A 114 -9.32 7.63 5.73
CA VAL A 114 -8.59 6.61 6.49
C VAL A 114 -7.59 5.94 5.57
N LEU A 115 -6.35 5.85 6.04
CA LEU A 115 -5.30 5.07 5.39
C LEU A 115 -5.09 3.79 6.20
N ASP A 116 -5.50 2.67 5.62
CA ASP A 116 -5.39 1.36 6.25
C ASP A 116 -4.11 0.67 5.77
N ALA A 117 -3.11 0.60 6.64
CA ALA A 117 -1.81 0.03 6.31
C ALA A 117 -1.27 -0.79 7.47
N PRO A 118 -1.21 -2.14 7.35
CA PRO A 118 -0.69 -2.98 8.43
C PRO A 118 0.74 -2.64 8.84
N LEU A 119 1.58 -2.21 7.89
CA LEU A 119 2.97 -1.83 8.13
C LEU A 119 3.16 -0.32 8.01
N LEU A 120 2.28 0.45 8.65
CA LEU A 120 2.24 1.90 8.51
C LEU A 120 3.57 2.58 8.83
N PHE A 121 4.15 2.24 9.98
CA PHE A 121 5.39 2.88 10.44
C PHE A 121 6.61 2.37 9.67
N GLU A 122 6.67 1.07 9.40
CA GLU A 122 7.80 0.45 8.70
C GLU A 122 7.91 0.92 7.25
N SER A 123 6.78 1.24 6.62
CA SER A 123 6.76 1.72 5.23
C SER A 123 6.98 3.23 5.11
N GLY A 124 6.91 3.96 6.22
CA GLY A 124 6.99 5.41 6.21
C GLY A 124 5.68 6.11 5.83
N MET A 125 4.58 5.37 5.69
CA MET A 125 3.28 5.92 5.31
C MET A 125 2.65 6.75 6.43
N ASP A 126 3.11 6.59 7.67
CA ASP A 126 2.66 7.39 8.80
C ASP A 126 2.85 8.89 8.57
N ARG A 127 3.83 9.27 7.73
CA ARG A 127 4.08 10.67 7.38
C ARG A 127 2.92 11.31 6.61
N LEU A 128 2.05 10.50 6.01
CA LEU A 128 0.86 10.99 5.30
C LEU A 128 -0.29 11.27 6.25
N CYS A 129 -0.20 10.82 7.49
CA CYS A 129 -1.33 10.82 8.42
C CYS A 129 -1.25 11.97 9.41
N GLY A 130 -2.39 12.60 9.71
CA GLY A 130 -2.51 13.56 10.80
C GLY A 130 -2.52 12.88 12.15
N ARG A 131 -3.09 11.68 12.24
CA ARG A 131 -3.08 10.83 13.42
C ARG A 131 -3.01 9.37 13.02
N THR A 132 -2.54 8.53 13.94
CA THR A 132 -2.49 7.09 13.74
C THR A 132 -3.17 6.38 14.90
N ALA A 133 -3.73 5.20 14.59
CA ALA A 133 -4.36 4.32 15.58
C ALA A 133 -3.95 2.88 15.31
N ALA A 134 -3.57 2.17 16.36
CA ALA A 134 -3.30 0.74 16.30
C ALA A 134 -4.52 -0.04 16.74
N VAL A 135 -4.83 -1.10 16.03
CA VAL A 135 -5.98 -1.96 16.36
C VAL A 135 -5.51 -3.35 16.71
#